data_bb226024e87bc1dc1ce989c961951caa
#
_entry.id   bb226024e87bc1dc1ce989c961951caa
#
_cell.length_a   1.000
_cell.length_b   1.000
_cell.length_c   1.000
_cell.angle_alpha   90.00
_cell.angle_beta   90.00
_cell.angle_gamma   90.00
#
_symmetry.space_group_name_H-M   'P 1'
#
loop_
_entity.id
_entity.type
_entity.pdbx_description
1 polymer ?
#
loop_
_entity_poly.entity_id
_entity_poly.type
_entity_poly.pdbx_seq_one_letter_code
_entity_poly.pdbx_strand_id
1 'polypeptide(L)'
;MSDTISLNPALQTPASLNTLVQSISQFATVITPTPPSGGLLGTATNSDLPTSSATNPATVVVNGNLNVSSYVGYGLLVVTGNFAYDGNSGWKGIILVVGDGTTTFTGSGGGNQEFDGAIFVASIKDTSGNLLSQLGNVGFDISGGGGNGVYYNSCWINSAQPTLTYTLLSFRELQ
;
A
#
# COMPACT_ATOMS: atom_id res chain seq x y z
N MET A 1 -16.20 5.85 -14.38
CA MET A 1 -14.75 5.71 -14.53
C MET A 1 -14.11 6.96 -13.97
N SER A 2 -13.15 6.84 -13.07
CA SER A 2 -12.42 8.02 -12.62
C SER A 2 -11.45 8.46 -13.71
N ASP A 3 -11.40 9.76 -13.98
CA ASP A 3 -10.49 10.34 -14.96
C ASP A 3 -9.06 10.32 -14.40
N THR A 4 -8.20 9.45 -14.94
CA THR A 4 -6.80 9.33 -14.51
C THR A 4 -5.96 10.57 -14.86
N ILE A 5 -6.45 11.44 -15.74
CA ILE A 5 -5.75 12.67 -16.13
C ILE A 5 -5.63 13.66 -14.97
N SER A 6 -6.55 13.61 -14.01
CA SER A 6 -6.53 14.45 -12.81
C SER A 6 -5.60 13.94 -11.70
N LEU A 7 -5.08 12.70 -11.80
CA LEU A 7 -4.17 12.14 -10.83
C LEU A 7 -2.75 12.72 -10.98
N ASN A 8 -2.00 12.69 -9.88
CA ASN A 8 -0.56 12.98 -9.93
C ASN A 8 0.12 12.09 -10.99
N PRO A 9 1.00 12.62 -11.87
CA PRO A 9 1.69 11.85 -12.89
C PRO A 9 2.35 10.55 -12.40
N ALA A 10 2.82 10.52 -11.14
CA ALA A 10 3.37 9.33 -10.52
C ALA A 10 2.36 8.18 -10.33
N LEU A 11 1.06 8.45 -10.44
CA LEU A 11 -0.02 7.47 -10.26
C LEU A 11 -0.73 7.10 -11.57
N GLN A 12 -0.32 7.67 -12.70
CA GLN A 12 -1.06 7.54 -13.96
C GLN A 12 -0.67 6.33 -14.81
N THR A 13 0.54 5.82 -14.66
CA THR A 13 1.06 4.74 -15.51
C THR A 13 1.70 3.61 -14.69
N PRO A 14 1.72 2.36 -15.21
CA PRO A 14 2.44 1.26 -14.57
C PRO A 14 3.91 1.57 -14.31
N ALA A 15 4.59 2.23 -15.26
CA ALA A 15 6.00 2.57 -15.12
C ALA A 15 6.25 3.58 -13.99
N SER A 16 5.43 4.62 -13.89
CA SER A 16 5.56 5.62 -12.83
C SER A 16 5.24 5.06 -11.45
N LEU A 17 4.21 4.21 -11.36
CA LEU A 17 3.87 3.51 -10.10
C LEU A 17 4.98 2.53 -9.68
N ASN A 18 5.55 1.77 -10.60
CA ASN A 18 6.67 0.90 -10.28
C ASN A 18 7.89 1.70 -9.77
N THR A 19 8.21 2.83 -10.40
CA THR A 19 9.28 3.74 -9.95
C THR A 19 8.96 4.30 -8.56
N LEU A 20 7.71 4.68 -8.29
CA LEU A 20 7.28 5.16 -6.98
C LEU A 20 7.48 4.09 -5.90
N VAL A 21 7.05 2.84 -6.16
CA VAL A 21 7.24 1.71 -5.23
C VAL A 21 8.74 1.47 -4.96
N GLN A 22 9.57 1.48 -6.00
CA GLN A 22 11.02 1.33 -5.84
C GLN A 22 11.64 2.47 -5.01
N SER A 23 11.20 3.69 -5.22
CA SER A 23 11.66 4.85 -4.44
C SER A 23 11.28 4.74 -2.97
N ILE A 24 10.03 4.34 -2.68
CA ILE A 24 9.55 4.11 -1.31
C ILE A 24 10.37 2.98 -0.64
N SER A 25 10.66 1.91 -1.37
CA SER A 25 11.40 0.75 -0.85
C SER A 25 12.80 1.09 -0.32
N GLN A 26 13.39 2.22 -0.75
CA GLN A 26 14.73 2.61 -0.31
C GLN A 26 14.81 3.10 1.15
N PHE A 27 13.67 3.52 1.72
CA PHE A 27 13.60 3.99 3.11
C PHE A 27 12.53 3.27 3.95
N ALA A 28 11.86 2.30 3.36
CA ALA A 28 10.82 1.50 4.01
C ALA A 28 11.39 0.23 4.66
N THR A 29 10.65 -0.33 5.60
CA THR A 29 10.82 -1.74 5.97
C THR A 29 10.27 -2.61 4.85
N VAL A 30 11.16 -3.35 4.17
CA VAL A 30 10.78 -4.22 3.05
C VAL A 30 10.60 -5.65 3.54
N ILE A 31 9.42 -6.21 3.28
CA ILE A 31 9.04 -7.59 3.58
C ILE A 31 8.89 -8.33 2.25
N THR A 32 9.63 -9.42 2.08
CA THR A 32 9.54 -10.27 0.89
C THR A 32 9.22 -11.69 1.32
N PRO A 33 7.94 -12.06 1.39
CA PRO A 33 7.52 -13.39 1.80
C PRO A 33 7.90 -14.42 0.73
N THR A 34 8.27 -15.61 1.17
CA THR A 34 8.66 -16.70 0.27
C THR A 34 7.46 -17.17 -0.56
N PRO A 35 7.55 -17.16 -1.89
CA PRO A 35 6.48 -17.70 -2.73
C PRO A 35 6.27 -19.20 -2.50
N PRO A 36 5.04 -19.69 -2.62
CA PRO A 36 4.79 -21.13 -2.66
C PRO A 36 5.40 -21.72 -3.93
N SER A 37 5.61 -23.05 -3.95
CA SER A 37 6.18 -23.75 -5.11
C SER A 37 5.38 -23.46 -6.38
N GLY A 38 6.04 -22.88 -7.39
CA GLY A 38 5.42 -22.48 -8.66
C GLY A 38 4.66 -21.15 -8.63
N GLY A 39 4.61 -20.45 -7.50
CA GLY A 39 4.02 -19.11 -7.38
C GLY A 39 5.03 -17.99 -7.62
N LEU A 40 4.55 -16.83 -8.09
CA LEU A 40 5.38 -15.64 -8.25
C LEU A 40 5.47 -14.83 -6.96
N LEU A 41 4.41 -14.81 -6.15
CA LEU A 41 4.31 -14.01 -4.93
C LEU A 41 4.05 -14.88 -3.71
N GLY A 42 4.77 -14.61 -2.64
CA GLY A 42 4.47 -15.11 -1.31
C GLY A 42 3.37 -14.29 -0.64
N THR A 43 2.90 -14.75 0.52
CA THR A 43 1.90 -14.05 1.33
C THR A 43 2.47 -13.75 2.70
N ALA A 44 2.56 -12.46 3.04
CA ALA A 44 2.85 -11.98 4.38
C ALA A 44 1.58 -11.92 5.22
N THR A 45 1.76 -11.94 6.53
CA THR A 45 0.70 -11.80 7.53
C THR A 45 1.01 -10.64 8.47
N ASN A 46 0.11 -10.32 9.38
CA ASN A 46 0.35 -9.27 10.38
C ASN A 46 1.55 -9.56 11.31
N SER A 47 1.97 -10.81 11.48
CA SER A 47 3.18 -11.14 12.24
C SER A 47 4.48 -10.69 11.57
N ASP A 48 4.44 -10.47 10.27
CA ASP A 48 5.60 -10.00 9.50
C ASP A 48 5.70 -8.46 9.50
N LEU A 49 4.61 -7.76 9.88
CA LEU A 49 4.56 -6.31 9.89
C LEU A 49 5.26 -5.72 11.12
N PRO A 50 5.99 -4.61 10.98
CA PRO A 50 6.59 -3.93 12.12
C PRO A 50 5.51 -3.30 13.01
N THR A 51 5.79 -3.22 14.29
CA THR A 51 4.94 -2.47 15.22
C THR A 51 4.89 -1.00 14.81
N SER A 52 3.70 -0.45 14.73
CA SER A 52 3.46 0.97 14.42
C SER A 52 2.42 1.57 15.36
N SER A 53 2.42 2.89 15.48
CA SER A 53 1.48 3.63 16.33
C SER A 53 1.21 5.03 15.75
N ALA A 54 0.25 5.73 16.32
CA ALA A 54 -0.06 7.11 15.96
C ALA A 54 1.13 8.07 16.10
N THR A 55 2.02 7.82 17.06
CA THR A 55 3.22 8.63 17.32
C THR A 55 4.48 8.10 16.64
N ASN A 56 4.43 6.88 16.12
CA ASN A 56 5.52 6.25 15.40
C ASN A 56 4.97 5.47 14.19
N PRO A 57 4.51 6.18 13.15
CA PRO A 57 4.00 5.55 11.94
C PRO A 57 5.12 4.81 11.19
N ALA A 58 4.80 3.66 10.60
CA ALA A 58 5.73 2.88 9.82
C ALA A 58 5.58 3.14 8.32
N THR A 59 6.68 3.04 7.58
CA THR A 59 6.66 2.90 6.12
C THR A 59 7.04 1.47 5.79
N VAL A 60 6.11 0.73 5.19
CA VAL A 60 6.25 -0.69 4.91
C VAL A 60 5.99 -0.99 3.45
N VAL A 61 6.84 -1.80 2.84
CA VAL A 61 6.63 -2.37 1.50
C VAL A 61 6.59 -3.89 1.61
N VAL A 62 5.48 -4.49 1.22
CA VAL A 62 5.33 -5.93 1.12
C VAL A 62 5.46 -6.32 -0.35
N ASN A 63 6.58 -6.96 -0.70
CA ASN A 63 6.82 -7.51 -2.04
C ASN A 63 6.11 -8.86 -2.20
N GLY A 64 4.79 -8.84 -2.24
CA GLY A 64 3.94 -10.01 -2.28
C GLY A 64 2.52 -9.69 -1.88
N ASN A 65 1.74 -10.73 -1.61
CA ASN A 65 0.41 -10.58 -1.04
C ASN A 65 0.51 -10.28 0.47
N LEU A 66 -0.50 -9.63 0.99
CA LEU A 66 -0.65 -9.38 2.43
C LEU A 66 -2.03 -9.82 2.90
N ASN A 67 -2.06 -10.63 3.95
CA ASN A 67 -3.30 -11.02 4.63
C ASN A 67 -3.18 -10.66 6.11
N VAL A 68 -4.04 -9.77 6.59
CA VAL A 68 -4.04 -9.32 7.99
C VAL A 68 -5.33 -9.68 8.69
N SER A 69 -5.19 -10.07 9.95
CA SER A 69 -6.29 -10.44 10.82
C SER A 69 -6.10 -9.83 12.20
N SER A 70 -7.12 -9.12 12.68
CA SER A 70 -7.11 -8.47 14.00
C SER A 70 -5.89 -7.55 14.21
N TYR A 71 -5.59 -6.72 13.22
CA TYR A 71 -4.41 -5.85 13.21
C TYR A 71 -4.78 -4.41 12.90
N VAL A 72 -4.20 -3.46 13.65
CA VAL A 72 -4.31 -2.02 13.37
C VAL A 72 -2.92 -1.46 13.13
N GLY A 73 -2.70 -0.94 11.93
CA GLY A 73 -1.45 -0.31 11.53
C GLY A 73 -1.55 1.19 11.32
N TYR A 74 -0.38 1.84 11.28
CA TYR A 74 -0.25 3.31 11.11
C TYR A 74 0.86 3.63 10.14
N GLY A 75 0.62 4.57 9.23
CA GLY A 75 1.62 5.10 8.32
C GLY A 75 1.39 4.77 6.85
N LEU A 76 2.45 4.49 6.10
CA LEU A 76 2.41 4.15 4.68
C LEU A 76 2.61 2.65 4.48
N LEU A 77 1.61 1.99 3.90
CA LEU A 77 1.66 0.59 3.52
C LEU A 77 1.62 0.46 1.99
N VAL A 78 2.59 -0.22 1.42
CA VAL A 78 2.63 -0.59 0.00
C VAL A 78 2.57 -2.11 -0.10
N VAL A 79 1.65 -2.64 -0.91
CA VAL A 79 1.51 -4.08 -1.17
C VAL A 79 1.63 -4.29 -2.68
N THR A 80 2.59 -5.12 -3.12
CA THR A 80 2.81 -5.37 -4.55
C THR A 80 2.06 -6.59 -5.10
N GLY A 81 1.14 -7.14 -4.32
CA GLY A 81 0.22 -8.21 -4.67
C GLY A 81 -1.20 -7.88 -4.26
N ASN A 82 -1.94 -8.89 -3.80
CA ASN A 82 -3.28 -8.73 -3.26
C ASN A 82 -3.24 -8.36 -1.78
N PHE A 83 -4.17 -7.53 -1.35
CA PHE A 83 -4.36 -7.22 0.05
C PHE A 83 -5.71 -7.70 0.55
N ALA A 84 -5.70 -8.58 1.53
CA ALA A 84 -6.89 -9.10 2.21
C ALA A 84 -6.84 -8.79 3.71
N TYR A 85 -8.00 -8.48 4.29
CA TYR A 85 -8.12 -8.19 5.72
C TYR A 85 -9.46 -8.70 6.29
N ASP A 86 -9.48 -8.96 7.60
CA ASP A 86 -10.72 -9.22 8.32
C ASP A 86 -11.33 -7.95 8.93
N GLY A 87 -12.57 -8.04 9.40
CA GLY A 87 -13.32 -6.92 9.94
C GLY A 87 -12.80 -6.36 11.28
N ASN A 88 -11.81 -6.99 11.90
CA ASN A 88 -11.12 -6.48 13.09
C ASN A 88 -9.79 -5.80 12.76
N SER A 89 -9.49 -5.66 11.49
CA SER A 89 -8.27 -5.02 11.00
C SER A 89 -8.55 -3.61 10.50
N GLY A 90 -7.61 -2.70 10.71
CA GLY A 90 -7.68 -1.32 10.25
C GLY A 90 -6.32 -0.74 9.93
N TRP A 91 -6.31 0.38 9.21
CA TRP A 91 -5.10 1.13 8.92
C TRP A 91 -5.37 2.63 9.00
N LYS A 92 -4.44 3.36 9.61
CA LYS A 92 -4.51 4.82 9.71
C LYS A 92 -3.35 5.43 8.94
N GLY A 93 -3.66 5.99 7.75
CA GLY A 93 -2.64 6.54 6.86
C GLY A 93 -2.92 6.29 5.38
N ILE A 94 -1.89 5.85 4.64
CA ILE A 94 -1.98 5.61 3.20
C ILE A 94 -1.74 4.13 2.91
N ILE A 95 -2.60 3.54 2.08
CA ILE A 95 -2.42 2.20 1.54
C ILE A 95 -2.30 2.30 0.01
N LEU A 96 -1.23 1.73 -0.53
CA LEU A 96 -1.01 1.56 -1.96
C LEU A 96 -0.99 0.05 -2.26
N VAL A 97 -2.02 -0.47 -2.93
CA VAL A 97 -2.03 -1.84 -3.44
C VAL A 97 -1.70 -1.79 -4.92
N VAL A 98 -0.46 -2.10 -5.27
CA VAL A 98 0.09 -1.95 -6.62
C VAL A 98 0.61 -3.31 -7.08
N GLY A 99 -0.32 -4.16 -7.49
CA GLY A 99 -0.04 -5.57 -7.71
C GLY A 99 0.14 -6.00 -9.16
N ASP A 100 0.18 -7.30 -9.33
CA ASP A 100 0.27 -7.98 -10.61
C ASP A 100 -1.01 -8.79 -10.92
N GLY A 101 -1.25 -9.04 -12.20
CA GLY A 101 -2.45 -9.74 -12.67
C GLY A 101 -3.73 -8.98 -12.32
N THR A 102 -4.61 -9.61 -11.56
CA THR A 102 -5.81 -8.99 -11.00
C THR A 102 -5.53 -8.62 -9.55
N THR A 103 -5.23 -7.36 -9.32
CA THR A 103 -4.97 -6.84 -7.97
C THR A 103 -6.27 -6.68 -7.22
N THR A 104 -6.34 -7.18 -6.00
CA THR A 104 -7.52 -7.07 -5.15
C THR A 104 -7.24 -6.43 -3.82
N PHE A 105 -8.20 -5.65 -3.36
CA PHE A 105 -8.33 -5.17 -2.00
C PHE A 105 -9.65 -5.75 -1.46
N THR A 106 -9.55 -6.69 -0.53
CA THR A 106 -10.70 -7.47 -0.09
C THR A 106 -10.84 -7.40 1.42
N GLY A 107 -12.02 -7.00 1.88
CA GLY A 107 -12.41 -7.02 3.28
C GLY A 107 -13.49 -8.05 3.56
N SER A 108 -13.39 -8.77 4.67
CA SER A 108 -14.39 -9.75 5.09
C SER A 108 -14.65 -9.69 6.60
N GLY A 109 -15.86 -10.05 6.99
CA GLY A 109 -16.24 -10.19 8.41
C GLY A 109 -16.97 -8.98 8.99
N GLY A 110 -17.48 -9.15 10.23
CA GLY A 110 -18.26 -8.17 10.98
C GLY A 110 -17.47 -7.61 12.15
N GLY A 111 -16.54 -6.71 11.90
CA GLY A 111 -15.76 -6.02 12.92
C GLY A 111 -16.08 -4.53 12.98
N ASN A 112 -15.41 -3.82 13.88
CA ASN A 112 -15.60 -2.38 14.13
C ASN A 112 -14.33 -1.55 13.82
N GLN A 113 -13.37 -2.12 13.07
CA GLN A 113 -12.16 -1.39 12.71
C GLN A 113 -12.33 -0.66 11.39
N GLU A 114 -11.62 0.44 11.24
CA GLU A 114 -11.77 1.37 10.15
C GLU A 114 -10.44 1.61 9.44
N PHE A 115 -10.53 1.89 8.14
CA PHE A 115 -9.41 2.43 7.37
C PHE A 115 -9.57 3.93 7.27
N ASP A 116 -8.75 4.66 8.02
CA ASP A 116 -8.75 6.12 8.05
C ASP A 116 -7.58 6.68 7.25
N GLY A 117 -7.87 7.37 6.16
CA GLY A 117 -6.82 7.96 5.33
C GLY A 117 -7.12 7.89 3.84
N ALA A 118 -6.26 7.24 3.07
CA ALA A 118 -6.44 7.04 1.63
C ALA A 118 -6.00 5.65 1.19
N ILE A 119 -6.74 5.08 0.25
CA ILE A 119 -6.41 3.80 -0.39
C ILE A 119 -6.35 4.02 -1.90
N PHE A 120 -5.28 3.51 -2.51
CA PHE A 120 -5.10 3.46 -3.94
C PHE A 120 -4.83 2.02 -4.37
N VAL A 121 -5.56 1.55 -5.38
CA VAL A 121 -5.42 0.19 -5.91
C VAL A 121 -5.14 0.26 -7.40
N ALA A 122 -4.08 -0.40 -7.86
CA ALA A 122 -3.70 -0.48 -9.27
C ALA A 122 -3.06 -1.82 -9.61
N SER A 123 -3.32 -2.34 -10.81
CA SER A 123 -2.59 -3.47 -11.39
C SER A 123 -1.60 -2.93 -12.42
N ILE A 124 -0.31 -3.23 -12.23
CA ILE A 124 0.78 -2.71 -13.06
C ILE A 124 1.59 -3.80 -13.76
N LYS A 125 1.38 -5.07 -13.41
CA LYS A 125 2.08 -6.20 -14.00
C LYS A 125 1.08 -7.24 -14.48
N ASP A 126 1.52 -8.12 -15.40
CA ASP A 126 0.80 -9.32 -15.79
C ASP A 126 1.07 -10.48 -14.80
N THR A 127 0.38 -11.60 -15.02
CA THR A 127 0.54 -12.82 -14.21
C THR A 127 1.92 -13.47 -14.32
N SER A 128 2.78 -12.99 -15.22
CA SER A 128 4.17 -13.41 -15.38
C SER A 128 5.15 -12.41 -14.75
N GLY A 129 4.64 -11.33 -14.14
CA GLY A 129 5.42 -10.28 -13.49
C GLY A 129 5.98 -9.21 -14.45
N ASN A 130 5.59 -9.21 -15.74
CA ASN A 130 6.01 -8.18 -16.69
C ASN A 130 5.16 -6.91 -16.50
N LEU A 131 5.82 -5.75 -16.64
CA LEU A 131 5.15 -4.46 -16.53
C LEU A 131 4.15 -4.28 -17.68
N LEU A 132 2.93 -3.90 -17.34
CA LEU A 132 1.88 -3.57 -18.30
C LEU A 132 2.16 -2.24 -19.00
N SER A 133 1.65 -2.07 -20.21
CA SER A 133 1.68 -0.78 -20.93
C SER A 133 0.61 0.21 -20.41
N GLN A 134 -0.46 -0.31 -19.82
CA GLN A 134 -1.57 0.43 -19.22
C GLN A 134 -1.97 -0.25 -17.92
N LEU A 135 -2.68 0.49 -17.05
CA LEU A 135 -3.21 -0.06 -15.79
C LEU A 135 -4.17 -1.21 -16.08
N GLY A 136 -3.96 -2.32 -15.38
CA GLY A 136 -4.76 -3.53 -15.50
C GLY A 136 -6.05 -3.50 -14.66
N ASN A 137 -6.69 -4.66 -14.54
CA ASN A 137 -7.92 -4.81 -13.77
C ASN A 137 -7.66 -4.78 -12.27
N VAL A 138 -8.57 -4.15 -11.54
CA VAL A 138 -8.54 -4.13 -10.06
C VAL A 138 -9.87 -4.60 -9.50
N GLY A 139 -9.82 -5.35 -8.41
CA GLY A 139 -10.96 -5.68 -7.56
C GLY A 139 -10.91 -4.84 -6.28
N PHE A 140 -12.05 -4.29 -5.91
CA PHE A 140 -12.21 -3.57 -4.64
C PHE A 140 -13.49 -4.07 -3.98
N ASP A 141 -13.34 -4.88 -2.94
CA ASP A 141 -14.44 -5.51 -2.23
C ASP A 141 -14.35 -5.20 -0.74
N ILE A 142 -15.39 -4.55 -0.23
CA ILE A 142 -15.60 -4.33 1.21
C ILE A 142 -16.93 -5.00 1.55
N SER A 143 -16.94 -6.32 1.52
CA SER A 143 -18.10 -7.12 1.90
C SER A 143 -17.96 -7.54 3.36
N GLY A 144 -18.86 -7.06 4.20
CA GLY A 144 -18.92 -7.44 5.61
C GLY A 144 -20.03 -6.69 6.33
N GLY A 145 -20.71 -7.38 7.27
CA GLY A 145 -21.70 -6.75 8.15
C GLY A 145 -21.00 -6.17 9.37
N GLY A 146 -20.86 -4.88 9.45
CA GLY A 146 -20.25 -4.19 10.60
C GLY A 146 -19.98 -2.72 10.29
N GLY A 147 -19.41 -1.97 11.24
CA GLY A 147 -19.01 -0.58 11.06
C GLY A 147 -17.75 -0.40 10.21
N ASN A 148 -17.45 -1.37 9.35
CA ASN A 148 -16.25 -1.35 8.49
C ASN A 148 -16.42 -0.33 7.38
N GLY A 149 -15.44 0.53 7.20
CA GLY A 149 -15.43 1.53 6.15
C GLY A 149 -14.06 2.06 5.83
N VAL A 150 -13.99 2.72 4.68
CA VAL A 150 -12.82 3.52 4.29
C VAL A 150 -13.23 4.97 4.43
N TYR A 151 -12.59 5.68 5.33
CA TYR A 151 -12.87 7.07 5.62
C TYR A 151 -11.69 7.94 5.20
N TYR A 152 -11.96 8.92 4.35
CA TYR A 152 -10.95 9.91 4.01
C TYR A 152 -10.57 10.72 5.26
N ASN A 153 -9.28 10.74 5.58
CA ASN A 153 -8.76 11.47 6.74
C ASN A 153 -7.41 12.13 6.40
N SER A 154 -7.43 13.43 6.15
CA SER A 154 -6.23 14.19 5.78
C SER A 154 -5.18 14.23 6.89
N CYS A 155 -5.57 14.17 8.16
CA CYS A 155 -4.62 14.15 9.28
C CYS A 155 -3.77 12.87 9.24
N TRP A 156 -4.40 11.71 9.03
CA TRP A 156 -3.68 10.45 8.91
C TRP A 156 -2.87 10.33 7.63
N ILE A 157 -3.36 10.90 6.51
CA ILE A 157 -2.59 10.99 5.27
C ILE A 157 -1.31 11.79 5.48
N ASN A 158 -1.40 12.95 6.14
CA ASN A 158 -0.24 13.78 6.42
C ASN A 158 0.74 13.12 7.39
N SER A 159 0.25 12.41 8.42
CA SER A 159 1.10 11.68 9.36
C SER A 159 1.81 10.47 8.74
N ALA A 160 1.24 9.90 7.68
CA ALA A 160 1.83 8.77 6.95
C ALA A 160 2.96 9.20 6.00
N GLN A 161 3.14 10.49 5.75
CA GLN A 161 4.24 10.96 4.92
C GLN A 161 5.57 10.72 5.65
N PRO A 162 6.54 10.05 5.02
CA PRO A 162 7.83 9.86 5.63
C PRO A 162 8.46 11.22 5.90
N THR A 163 8.89 11.43 7.13
CA THR A 163 9.67 12.61 7.53
C THR A 163 11.06 12.48 6.90
N LEU A 164 11.18 12.94 5.66
CA LEU A 164 12.48 13.03 5.02
C LEU A 164 13.25 14.17 5.70
N THR A 165 14.18 13.80 6.55
CA THR A 165 15.12 14.77 7.12
C THR A 165 16.09 15.13 6.02
N TYR A 166 15.87 16.26 5.36
CA TYR A 166 16.84 16.80 4.43
C TYR A 166 18.05 17.32 5.22
N THR A 167 19.18 16.65 5.08
CA THR A 167 20.44 17.18 5.57
C THR A 167 21.08 18.01 4.45
N LEU A 168 21.18 19.32 4.64
CA LEU A 168 21.93 20.18 3.73
C LEU A 168 23.42 19.84 3.88
N LEU A 169 23.98 19.11 2.92
CA LEU A 169 25.37 18.64 2.96
C LEU A 169 26.37 19.76 2.68
N SER A 170 25.99 20.73 1.85
CA SER A 170 26.81 21.94 1.62
C SER A 170 25.96 23.05 0.99
N PHE A 171 26.30 24.28 1.32
CA PHE A 171 25.83 25.47 0.65
C PHE A 171 27.07 26.24 0.17
N ARG A 172 27.15 26.59 -1.12
CA ARG A 172 28.19 27.44 -1.68
C ARG A 172 27.54 28.58 -2.44
N GLU A 173 27.79 29.80 -1.96
CA GLU A 173 27.44 31.00 -2.69
C GLU A 173 28.49 31.22 -3.80
N LEU A 174 28.02 31.37 -5.03
CA LEU A 174 28.86 31.76 -6.18
C LEU A 174 28.80 33.28 -6.31
N GLN A 175 29.90 33.94 -6.09
CA GLN A 175 30.09 35.37 -6.35
C GLN A 175 30.48 35.58 -7.81
#